data_994337d9a3fb7445c54548844875fdd8
#
_entry.id   994337d9a3fb7445c54548844875fdd8
#
_cell.length_a   1.000
_cell.length_b   1.000
_cell.length_c   1.000
_cell.angle_alpha   90.00
_cell.angle_beta   90.00
_cell.angle_gamma   90.00
#
_symmetry.space_group_name_H-M   'P 1'
#
loop_
_entity.id
_entity.type
_entity.pdbx_description
1 polymer ?
#
loop_
_entity_poly.entity_id
_entity_poly.type
_entity_poly.pdbx_seq_one_letter_code
_entity_poly.pdbx_strand_id
1 'polypeptide(L)'
;MRLARNPIVLAALAVAGATALGRLAAQPAPAVAPAASVVGDAQRGAPLFSDKYNCYACHGFDAQSGERRLVPMNYTQDGFVTFVQNSPLPQMPRFPDVPAQDLADIWAYIRTIQTDAPEINDVPQLRDIRDRQRQALGK
;
A
#
# COMPACT_ATOMS: atom_id res chain seq x y z
N MET A 1 72.83 -51.35 -5.94
CA MET A 1 73.12 -51.82 -4.53
C MET A 1 71.85 -51.68 -3.73
N ARG A 2 71.44 -52.85 -3.18
CA ARG A 2 70.42 -53.16 -2.16
C ARG A 2 69.14 -52.43 -2.11
N LEU A 3 68.11 -53.08 -2.70
CA LEU A 3 66.67 -52.91 -2.50
C LEU A 3 66.28 -53.27 -1.07
N ALA A 4 65.55 -52.40 -0.40
CA ALA A 4 64.88 -52.72 0.86
C ALA A 4 63.38 -52.83 0.54
N ARG A 5 62.87 -54.03 0.73
CA ARG A 5 61.44 -54.37 0.62
C ARG A 5 60.74 -53.95 1.90
N ASN A 6 59.74 -53.16 1.81
CA ASN A 6 58.81 -52.95 2.91
C ASN A 6 57.50 -53.77 2.71
N PRO A 7 57.08 -54.46 3.78
CA PRO A 7 55.86 -55.30 3.71
C PRO A 7 54.60 -54.48 3.80
N ILE A 8 53.64 -54.93 3.02
CA ILE A 8 52.30 -54.42 2.98
C ILE A 8 51.58 -54.77 4.28
N VAL A 9 51.15 -53.76 5.01
CA VAL A 9 50.18 -53.91 6.10
C VAL A 9 48.78 -53.59 5.56
N LEU A 10 48.00 -54.65 5.38
CA LEU A 10 46.54 -54.52 5.08
C LEU A 10 45.83 -54.18 6.38
N ALA A 11 45.40 -52.94 6.48
CA ALA A 11 44.46 -52.48 7.51
C ALA A 11 43.05 -52.51 6.91
N ALA A 12 42.23 -53.43 7.40
CA ALA A 12 40.79 -53.47 7.06
C ALA A 12 40.07 -52.33 7.76
N LEU A 13 39.58 -51.39 6.98
CA LEU A 13 38.68 -50.31 7.46
C LEU A 13 37.23 -50.80 7.38
N ALA A 14 36.66 -51.13 8.54
CA ALA A 14 35.22 -51.36 8.69
C ALA A 14 34.48 -50.00 8.54
N VAL A 15 33.77 -49.82 7.46
CA VAL A 15 32.89 -48.66 7.25
C VAL A 15 31.57 -48.93 7.97
N ALA A 16 31.44 -48.38 9.17
CA ALA A 16 30.14 -48.28 9.85
C ALA A 16 29.31 -47.17 9.21
N GLY A 17 28.40 -47.53 8.32
CA GLY A 17 27.42 -46.62 7.74
C GLY A 17 26.37 -46.22 8.78
N ALA A 18 26.55 -45.09 9.42
CA ALA A 18 25.49 -44.43 10.18
C ALA A 18 24.63 -43.62 9.22
N THR A 19 23.48 -44.15 8.81
CA THR A 19 22.41 -43.43 8.09
C THR A 19 21.75 -42.46 9.05
N ALA A 20 22.29 -41.26 9.16
CA ALA A 20 21.59 -40.14 9.80
C ALA A 20 20.47 -39.68 8.90
N LEU A 21 19.27 -40.22 9.10
CA LEU A 21 18.02 -39.65 8.59
C LEU A 21 17.81 -38.29 9.26
N GLY A 22 18.37 -37.25 8.63
CA GLY A 22 18.11 -35.85 8.99
C GLY A 22 16.63 -35.56 8.86
N ARG A 23 15.92 -35.48 9.99
CA ARG A 23 14.59 -34.87 10.01
C ARG A 23 14.77 -33.42 9.59
N LEU A 24 14.34 -33.09 8.35
CA LEU A 24 14.06 -31.68 7.99
C LEU A 24 12.91 -31.24 8.89
N ALA A 25 13.27 -30.60 10.00
CA ALA A 25 12.29 -29.85 10.76
C ALA A 25 11.84 -28.69 9.85
N ALA A 26 10.62 -28.74 9.36
CA ALA A 26 9.99 -27.62 8.68
C ALA A 26 10.00 -26.45 9.66
N GLN A 27 10.83 -25.43 9.39
CA GLN A 27 10.78 -24.19 10.13
C GLN A 27 9.40 -23.56 9.90
N PRO A 28 8.63 -23.23 10.96
CA PRO A 28 7.42 -22.46 10.77
C PRO A 28 7.79 -21.17 10.05
N ALA A 29 7.07 -20.85 8.97
CA ALA A 29 7.24 -19.59 8.28
C ALA A 29 7.12 -18.46 9.32
N PRO A 30 7.98 -17.42 9.24
CA PRO A 30 7.86 -16.28 10.14
C PRO A 30 6.44 -15.76 10.06
N ALA A 31 5.75 -15.73 11.20
CA ALA A 31 4.43 -15.11 11.28
C ALA A 31 4.61 -13.64 10.85
N VAL A 32 3.99 -13.27 9.73
CA VAL A 32 3.90 -11.88 9.31
C VAL A 32 3.16 -11.17 10.43
N ALA A 33 3.89 -10.38 11.23
CA ALA A 33 3.26 -9.52 12.21
C ALA A 33 2.24 -8.65 11.46
N PRO A 34 1.01 -8.46 11.99
CA PRO A 34 0.06 -7.55 11.38
C PRO A 34 0.76 -6.20 11.23
N ALA A 35 0.84 -5.69 10.01
CA ALA A 35 1.38 -4.37 9.76
C ALA A 35 0.64 -3.41 10.70
N ALA A 36 1.39 -2.71 11.56
CA ALA A 36 0.80 -1.72 12.45
C ALA A 36 -0.07 -0.81 11.59
N SER A 37 -1.36 -0.71 11.93
CA SER A 37 -2.29 0.12 11.17
C SER A 37 -1.77 1.55 11.20
N VAL A 38 -1.44 2.05 10.03
CA VAL A 38 -0.96 3.42 9.86
C VAL A 38 -2.11 4.36 10.24
N VAL A 39 -1.86 5.29 11.16
CA VAL A 39 -2.86 6.30 11.56
C VAL A 39 -2.43 7.65 10.99
N GLY A 40 -3.29 8.24 10.16
CA GLY A 40 -3.02 9.54 9.54
C GLY A 40 -3.14 10.69 10.52
N ASP A 41 -2.25 11.68 10.35
CA ASP A 41 -2.22 12.93 11.12
C ASP A 41 -2.42 14.11 10.16
N ALA A 42 -3.53 14.84 10.34
CA ALA A 42 -3.89 15.95 9.47
C ALA A 42 -2.90 17.13 9.52
N GLN A 43 -2.26 17.36 10.66
CA GLN A 43 -1.29 18.46 10.80
C GLN A 43 -0.01 18.17 9.99
N ARG A 44 0.45 16.93 10.00
CA ARG A 44 1.55 16.49 9.13
C ARG A 44 1.13 16.44 7.66
N GLY A 45 -0.12 16.08 7.39
CA GLY A 45 -0.64 15.95 6.03
C GLY A 45 -0.67 17.24 5.24
N ALA A 46 -0.95 18.38 5.87
CA ALA A 46 -1.03 19.67 5.19
C ALA A 46 0.26 20.02 4.43
N PRO A 47 1.45 20.09 5.06
CA PRO A 47 2.71 20.38 4.34
C PRO A 47 3.13 19.25 3.41
N LEU A 48 2.72 18.00 3.65
CA LEU A 48 2.98 16.91 2.70
C LEU A 48 2.19 17.12 1.41
N PHE A 49 0.92 17.55 1.50
CA PHE A 49 0.07 17.84 0.37
C PHE A 49 0.56 19.04 -0.46
N SER A 50 0.97 20.13 0.21
CA SER A 50 1.37 21.39 -0.45
C SER A 50 2.85 21.41 -0.83
N ASP A 51 3.75 21.15 0.11
CA ASP A 51 5.16 21.52 -0.06
C ASP A 51 6.02 20.34 -0.53
N LYS A 52 5.75 19.13 -0.01
CA LYS A 52 6.59 17.99 -0.30
C LYS A 52 6.21 17.28 -1.61
N TYR A 53 4.92 16.99 -1.78
CA TYR A 53 4.45 16.21 -2.94
C TYR A 53 3.71 17.04 -3.99
N ASN A 54 3.47 18.31 -3.72
CA ASN A 54 2.83 19.27 -4.65
C ASN A 54 1.48 18.78 -5.21
N CYS A 55 0.70 18.05 -4.42
CA CYS A 55 -0.60 17.52 -4.83
C CYS A 55 -1.55 18.63 -5.28
N TYR A 56 -1.40 19.83 -4.69
CA TYR A 56 -2.18 21.01 -5.03
C TYR A 56 -2.08 21.40 -6.51
N ALA A 57 -0.99 21.08 -7.19
CA ALA A 57 -0.79 21.47 -8.59
C ALA A 57 -1.91 20.97 -9.52
N CYS A 58 -2.48 19.80 -9.21
CA CYS A 58 -3.61 19.24 -9.93
C CYS A 58 -4.92 19.34 -9.15
N HIS A 59 -4.86 19.33 -7.81
CA HIS A 59 -6.06 19.23 -6.97
C HIS A 59 -6.50 20.56 -6.35
N GLY A 60 -5.72 21.63 -6.55
CA GLY A 60 -5.93 22.93 -5.90
C GLY A 60 -5.45 22.95 -4.45
N PHE A 61 -5.12 24.12 -3.92
CA PHE A 61 -4.63 24.28 -2.54
C PHE A 61 -5.68 23.88 -1.49
N ASP A 62 -6.93 23.99 -1.85
CA ASP A 62 -8.09 23.59 -1.06
C ASP A 62 -8.57 22.16 -1.35
N ALA A 63 -7.81 21.41 -2.17
CA ALA A 63 -8.17 20.08 -2.66
C ALA A 63 -9.52 20.01 -3.39
N GLN A 64 -10.06 21.14 -3.86
CA GLN A 64 -11.39 21.27 -4.50
C GLN A 64 -11.37 22.06 -5.79
N SER A 65 -10.55 23.09 -5.90
CA SER A 65 -10.54 24.05 -7.02
C SER A 65 -9.69 23.59 -8.21
N GLY A 66 -8.95 22.50 -8.09
CA GLY A 66 -8.16 21.93 -9.18
C GLY A 66 -9.00 21.13 -10.18
N GLU A 67 -8.33 20.55 -11.19
CA GLU A 67 -8.99 19.71 -12.20
C GLU A 67 -9.74 18.52 -11.60
N ARG A 68 -9.28 18.01 -10.48
CA ARG A 68 -9.83 16.83 -9.80
C ARG A 68 -10.05 17.11 -8.33
N ARG A 69 -11.30 17.22 -7.97
CA ARG A 69 -11.73 17.39 -6.58
C ARG A 69 -11.38 16.14 -5.76
N LEU A 70 -10.86 16.36 -4.58
CA LEU A 70 -10.63 15.31 -3.56
C LEU A 70 -11.65 15.40 -2.42
N VAL A 71 -12.38 16.50 -2.31
CA VAL A 71 -13.38 16.74 -1.26
C VAL A 71 -14.78 16.65 -1.86
N PRO A 72 -15.71 15.90 -1.27
CA PRO A 72 -15.52 15.05 -0.09
C PRO A 72 -14.65 13.82 -0.39
N MET A 73 -13.81 13.43 0.60
CA MET A 73 -12.95 12.25 0.47
C MET A 73 -13.78 10.97 0.65
N ASN A 74 -13.98 10.23 -0.44
CA ASN A 74 -14.79 9.02 -0.47
C ASN A 74 -13.98 7.72 -0.29
N TYR A 75 -12.66 7.80 -0.34
CA TYR A 75 -11.81 6.64 -0.09
C TYR A 75 -11.62 6.40 1.40
N THR A 76 -11.54 5.12 1.79
CA THR A 76 -10.92 4.75 3.08
C THR A 76 -9.45 5.12 3.05
N GLN A 77 -8.80 5.23 4.21
CA GLN A 77 -7.37 5.53 4.28
C GLN A 77 -6.54 4.55 3.44
N ASP A 78 -6.74 3.26 3.63
CA ASP A 78 -6.01 2.21 2.90
C ASP A 78 -6.30 2.23 1.40
N GLY A 79 -7.56 2.50 1.04
CA GLY A 79 -7.97 2.67 -0.35
C GLY A 79 -7.28 3.86 -1.02
N PHE A 80 -7.15 4.97 -0.32
CA PHE A 80 -6.43 6.16 -0.78
C PHE A 80 -4.94 5.87 -0.96
N VAL A 81 -4.29 5.28 0.04
CA VAL A 81 -2.87 4.90 -0.03
C VAL A 81 -2.62 4.00 -1.24
N THR A 82 -3.39 2.94 -1.36
CA THR A 82 -3.28 1.98 -2.47
C THR A 82 -3.49 2.65 -3.83
N PHE A 83 -4.51 3.52 -3.93
CA PHE A 83 -4.82 4.22 -5.17
C PHE A 83 -3.71 5.17 -5.59
N VAL A 84 -3.16 5.97 -4.68
CA VAL A 84 -2.11 6.94 -5.01
C VAL A 84 -0.82 6.23 -5.43
N GLN A 85 -0.44 5.16 -4.73
CA GLN A 85 0.76 4.40 -5.08
C GLN A 85 0.65 3.66 -6.42
N ASN A 86 -0.58 3.24 -6.80
CA ASN A 86 -0.80 2.36 -7.95
C ASN A 86 -1.80 2.92 -8.96
N SER A 87 -1.99 4.24 -9.01
CA SER A 87 -3.02 4.86 -9.85
C SER A 87 -3.11 4.25 -11.25
N PRO A 88 -4.28 3.78 -11.68
CA PRO A 88 -4.48 3.31 -13.05
C PRO A 88 -4.78 4.45 -14.02
N LEU A 89 -4.94 5.68 -13.52
CA LEU A 89 -5.38 6.83 -14.32
C LEU A 89 -4.18 7.47 -15.03
N PRO A 90 -4.24 7.65 -16.36
CA PRO A 90 -3.15 8.28 -17.10
C PRO A 90 -2.84 9.72 -16.66
N GLN A 91 -3.85 10.44 -16.14
CA GLN A 91 -3.74 11.83 -15.72
C GLN A 91 -3.14 11.99 -14.31
N MET A 92 -3.11 10.93 -13.53
CA MET A 92 -2.55 10.94 -12.19
C MET A 92 -1.29 10.07 -12.15
N PRO A 93 -0.11 10.64 -11.96
CA PRO A 93 1.11 9.86 -11.80
C PRO A 93 0.99 8.83 -10.67
N ARG A 94 1.74 7.75 -10.80
CA ARG A 94 1.91 6.80 -9.68
C ARG A 94 2.98 7.30 -8.75
N PHE A 95 2.78 7.08 -7.47
CA PHE A 95 3.70 7.47 -6.41
C PHE A 95 4.12 6.26 -5.56
N PRO A 96 4.75 5.22 -6.16
CA PRO A 96 5.02 3.95 -5.48
C PRO A 96 6.00 4.11 -4.30
N ASP A 97 6.88 5.11 -4.36
CA ASP A 97 7.93 5.34 -3.36
C ASP A 97 7.49 6.26 -2.22
N VAL A 98 6.26 6.80 -2.27
CA VAL A 98 5.74 7.63 -1.17
C VAL A 98 5.36 6.72 -0.01
N PRO A 99 5.90 6.98 1.21
CA PRO A 99 5.58 6.19 2.38
C PRO A 99 4.07 6.16 2.66
N ALA A 100 3.56 4.99 3.04
CA ALA A 100 2.14 4.83 3.39
C ALA A 100 1.71 5.78 4.52
N GLN A 101 2.62 6.09 5.47
CA GLN A 101 2.35 7.05 6.53
C GLN A 101 2.11 8.46 5.99
N ASP A 102 2.93 8.92 5.06
CA ASP A 102 2.78 10.26 4.47
C ASP A 102 1.45 10.37 3.71
N LEU A 103 1.05 9.31 2.99
CA LEU A 103 -0.24 9.26 2.31
C LEU A 103 -1.42 9.20 3.29
N ALA A 104 -1.28 8.47 4.39
CA ALA A 104 -2.30 8.45 5.43
C ALA A 104 -2.47 9.82 6.09
N ASP A 105 -1.38 10.54 6.31
CA ASP A 105 -1.40 11.91 6.83
C ASP A 105 -2.09 12.86 5.85
N ILE A 106 -1.77 12.78 4.56
CA ILE A 106 -2.44 13.55 3.50
C ILE A 106 -3.94 13.24 3.46
N TRP A 107 -4.31 11.95 3.53
CA TRP A 107 -5.71 11.55 3.58
C TRP A 107 -6.44 12.17 4.79
N ALA A 108 -5.80 12.12 5.98
CA ALA A 108 -6.35 12.72 7.18
C ALA A 108 -6.52 14.24 7.03
N TYR A 109 -5.55 14.94 6.42
CA TYR A 109 -5.63 16.36 6.12
C TYR A 109 -6.81 16.69 5.20
N ILE A 110 -6.92 16.00 4.06
CA ILE A 110 -8.00 16.27 3.09
C ILE A 110 -9.38 16.10 3.74
N ARG A 111 -9.53 15.17 4.67
CA ARG A 111 -10.77 14.97 5.41
C ARG A 111 -11.14 16.08 6.39
N THR A 112 -10.19 16.94 6.76
CA THR A 112 -10.50 18.13 7.56
C THR A 112 -11.07 19.28 6.73
N ILE A 113 -10.92 19.22 5.41
CA ILE A 113 -11.36 20.28 4.51
C ILE A 113 -12.87 20.15 4.31
N GLN A 114 -13.59 21.22 4.59
CA GLN A 114 -15.03 21.28 4.35
C GLN A 114 -15.31 21.43 2.86
N THR A 115 -16.31 20.72 2.37
CA THR A 115 -16.73 20.88 0.97
C THR A 115 -17.45 22.20 0.77
N ASP A 116 -17.13 22.88 -0.31
CA ASP A 116 -17.87 24.05 -0.80
C ASP A 116 -18.97 23.66 -1.80
N ALA A 117 -19.06 22.39 -2.17
CA ALA A 117 -20.07 21.90 -3.08
C ALA A 117 -21.45 21.90 -2.40
N PRO A 118 -22.47 22.45 -3.04
CA PRO A 118 -23.83 22.35 -2.53
C PRO A 118 -24.30 20.90 -2.50
N GLU A 119 -25.14 20.59 -1.55
CA GLU A 119 -25.79 19.29 -1.50
C GLU A 119 -26.65 19.05 -2.75
N ILE A 120 -26.74 17.81 -3.23
CA ILE A 120 -27.53 17.46 -4.42
C ILE A 120 -28.98 17.93 -4.29
N ASN A 121 -29.52 17.91 -3.09
CA ASN A 121 -30.89 18.36 -2.81
C ASN A 121 -31.09 19.86 -2.96
N ASP A 122 -30.01 20.64 -2.85
CA ASP A 122 -30.04 22.10 -2.96
C ASP A 122 -29.85 22.57 -4.41
N VAL A 123 -29.54 21.63 -5.33
CA VAL A 123 -29.43 21.89 -6.77
C VAL A 123 -30.60 21.26 -7.50
N PRO A 124 -31.63 22.03 -7.92
CA PRO A 124 -32.87 21.49 -8.47
C PRO A 124 -32.66 20.55 -9.66
N GLN A 125 -31.76 20.88 -10.57
CA GLN A 125 -31.46 20.06 -11.75
C GLN A 125 -30.88 18.68 -11.38
N LEU A 126 -29.98 18.62 -10.37
CA LEU A 126 -29.40 17.37 -9.91
C LEU A 126 -30.43 16.53 -9.17
N ARG A 127 -31.28 17.16 -8.36
CA ARG A 127 -32.38 16.49 -7.68
C ARG A 127 -33.32 15.82 -8.70
N ASP A 128 -33.73 16.54 -9.74
CA ASP A 128 -34.61 16.00 -10.77
C ASP A 128 -33.98 14.83 -11.55
N ILE A 129 -32.68 14.90 -11.83
CA ILE A 129 -31.94 13.81 -12.48
C ILE A 129 -31.93 12.57 -11.58
N ARG A 130 -31.60 12.75 -10.32
CA ARG A 130 -31.57 11.67 -9.33
C ARG A 130 -32.94 10.99 -9.20
N ASP A 131 -33.99 11.78 -9.11
CA ASP A 131 -35.34 11.26 -8.91
C ASP A 131 -35.83 10.49 -10.14
N ARG A 132 -35.52 10.96 -11.37
CA ARG A 132 -35.74 10.19 -12.57
C ARG A 132 -34.98 8.88 -12.62
N GLN A 133 -33.71 8.88 -12.17
CA GLN A 133 -32.91 7.64 -12.10
C GLN A 133 -33.51 6.65 -11.12
N ARG A 134 -33.96 7.11 -9.95
CA ARG A 134 -34.60 6.24 -8.97
C ARG A 134 -35.87 5.61 -9.51
N GLN A 135 -36.69 6.37 -10.19
CA GLN A 135 -37.93 5.87 -10.85
C GLN A 135 -37.58 4.82 -11.91
N ALA A 136 -36.57 5.06 -12.75
CA ALA A 136 -36.13 4.13 -13.78
C ALA A 136 -35.58 2.80 -13.20
N LEU A 137 -35.00 2.84 -12.01
CA LEU A 137 -34.46 1.67 -11.32
C LEU A 137 -35.49 0.97 -10.41
N GLY A 138 -36.73 1.46 -10.33
CA GLY A 138 -37.79 0.89 -9.49
C GLY A 138 -37.51 1.00 -7.98
N LYS A 139 -36.75 1.99 -7.55
CA LYS A 139 -36.34 2.23 -6.15
C LYS A 139 -36.94 3.51 -5.63
#